data_fed82c4a417d37fdab1558f853f1f675
#
_entry.id   fed82c4a417d37fdab1558f853f1f675
#
_cell.length_a   1.000
_cell.length_b   1.000
_cell.length_c   1.000
_cell.angle_alpha   90.00
_cell.angle_beta   90.00
_cell.angle_gamma   90.00
#
_symmetry.space_group_name_H-M   'P 1'
#
loop_
_entity.id
_entity.type
_entity.pdbx_description
1 polymer ?
#
loop_
_entity_poly.entity_id
_entity_poly.type
_entity_poly.pdbx_seq_one_letter_code
_entity_poly.pdbx_strand_id
1 'polypeptide(L)'
;MSEEAFIYEAIRTPRGKQKNGSLHEVKPLSLVVGLIDELRKRHPDLDENLISDVILGCVSPVGDQGGDIARTAVLAAGLPVTTGGVQLNRFCASGLEAVNTAAQKVRSGWDDLVLAGGVESMSRVPMGSDGGAMGLDPATNYDVGFVPQGIGADLIATIEGFSRDDVDAYALRSQQKAAAAWSGGYFAKSVVPVRDQNGLVILDHDEHMRPDTTKEGLAKLKPAFEGLAALGGFDDVALQKYHWVEKINHVHTGGNSSGIVDGAALVMIGSAAAGKLQGLTPRARIVATATSGADPVIMLTGPTPATRKVLDRAGLTIDDIDLFELNEAFASVVLKFQKDLNIPDEKLNVNGGAIAMGHPLGATGAMITGTMVDELERRNARRALITLCIGGGMGVATIIERV
;
A
#
# COMPACT_ATOMS: atom_id res chain seq x y z
N MET A 1 -2.75 31.49 -3.76
CA MET A 1 -1.78 30.44 -3.37
C MET A 1 -2.61 29.22 -3.04
N SER A 2 -2.23 28.02 -3.49
CA SER A 2 -2.93 26.79 -3.07
C SER A 2 -2.70 26.56 -1.58
N GLU A 3 -3.73 26.08 -0.87
CA GLU A 3 -3.58 25.68 0.53
C GLU A 3 -2.61 24.51 0.70
N GLU A 4 -2.08 24.34 1.89
CA GLU A 4 -1.28 23.15 2.24
C GLU A 4 -2.19 22.08 2.84
N ALA A 5 -1.90 20.82 2.54
CA ALA A 5 -2.60 19.68 3.11
C ALA A 5 -1.70 18.99 4.15
N PHE A 6 -2.22 18.86 5.37
CA PHE A 6 -1.54 18.28 6.51
C PHE A 6 -2.14 16.91 6.89
N ILE A 7 -1.28 16.01 7.33
CA ILE A 7 -1.67 14.76 7.98
C ILE A 7 -1.70 15.02 9.49
N TYR A 8 -2.87 14.83 10.10
CA TYR A 8 -3.09 15.00 11.54
C TYR A 8 -3.08 13.68 12.29
N GLU A 9 -3.60 12.62 11.66
CA GLU A 9 -3.57 11.27 12.22
C GLU A 9 -3.40 10.23 11.11
N ALA A 10 -2.73 9.12 11.43
CA ALA A 10 -2.59 7.98 10.53
C ALA A 10 -2.58 6.68 11.35
N ILE A 11 -3.62 5.89 11.20
CA ILE A 11 -3.84 4.66 11.95
C ILE A 11 -4.21 3.50 11.02
N ARG A 12 -3.95 2.29 11.47
CA ARG A 12 -4.26 1.07 10.72
C ARG A 12 -4.62 -0.09 11.65
N THR A 13 -5.34 -1.06 11.12
CA THR A 13 -5.44 -2.36 11.77
C THR A 13 -4.12 -3.12 11.66
N PRO A 14 -3.87 -4.12 12.51
CA PRO A 14 -2.92 -5.18 12.16
C PRO A 14 -3.40 -5.90 10.90
N ARG A 15 -2.47 -6.58 10.21
CA ARG A 15 -2.77 -7.36 9.00
C ARG A 15 -3.02 -8.82 9.37
N GLY A 16 -4.22 -9.32 9.06
CA GLY A 16 -4.59 -10.73 9.23
C GLY A 16 -4.19 -11.56 8.01
N LYS A 17 -3.58 -12.71 8.19
CA LYS A 17 -3.22 -13.59 7.06
C LYS A 17 -4.46 -14.21 6.41
N GLN A 18 -4.39 -14.48 5.11
CA GLN A 18 -5.52 -15.01 4.34
C GLN A 18 -6.01 -16.38 4.83
N LYS A 19 -5.10 -17.35 4.96
CA LYS A 19 -5.46 -18.72 5.34
C LYS A 19 -5.43 -18.87 6.86
N ASN A 20 -6.56 -19.26 7.43
CA ASN A 20 -6.72 -19.43 8.87
C ASN A 20 -6.27 -18.20 9.67
N GLY A 21 -6.49 -16.99 9.09
CA GLY A 21 -6.16 -15.72 9.72
C GLY A 21 -7.24 -15.26 10.68
N SER A 22 -6.85 -14.51 11.69
CA SER A 22 -7.74 -14.03 12.75
C SER A 22 -8.80 -13.05 12.25
N LEU A 23 -8.58 -12.36 11.11
CA LEU A 23 -9.55 -11.39 10.56
C LEU A 23 -10.56 -11.99 9.60
N HIS A 24 -10.50 -13.29 9.27
CA HIS A 24 -11.44 -13.93 8.33
C HIS A 24 -12.93 -13.75 8.75
N GLU A 25 -13.23 -13.83 10.03
CA GLU A 25 -14.60 -13.65 10.53
C GLU A 25 -14.99 -12.18 10.75
N VAL A 26 -14.05 -11.25 10.56
CA VAL A 26 -14.30 -9.81 10.73
C VAL A 26 -14.70 -9.21 9.39
N LYS A 27 -15.86 -8.55 9.33
CA LYS A 27 -16.31 -7.87 8.11
C LYS A 27 -15.34 -6.71 7.77
N PRO A 28 -15.00 -6.50 6.49
CA PRO A 28 -14.17 -5.36 6.09
C PRO A 28 -14.73 -4.01 6.55
N LEU A 29 -16.04 -3.84 6.53
CA LEU A 29 -16.73 -2.68 7.09
C LEU A 29 -16.38 -2.45 8.56
N SER A 30 -16.36 -3.51 9.39
CA SER A 30 -16.05 -3.42 10.82
C SER A 30 -14.61 -2.99 11.08
N LEU A 31 -13.66 -3.32 10.18
CA LEU A 31 -12.28 -2.84 10.27
C LEU A 31 -12.20 -1.32 10.13
N VAL A 32 -12.94 -0.74 9.18
CA VAL A 32 -13.00 0.70 8.96
C VAL A 32 -13.71 1.41 10.11
N VAL A 33 -14.89 0.90 10.53
CA VAL A 33 -15.66 1.47 11.66
C VAL A 33 -14.81 1.48 12.94
N GLY A 34 -14.07 0.41 13.22
CA GLY A 34 -13.17 0.35 14.38
C GLY A 34 -12.06 1.41 14.35
N LEU A 35 -11.56 1.77 13.16
CA LEU A 35 -10.59 2.86 13.01
C LEU A 35 -11.24 4.23 13.22
N ILE A 36 -12.47 4.45 12.73
CA ILE A 36 -13.22 5.70 13.00
C ILE A 36 -13.50 5.84 14.49
N ASP A 37 -13.90 4.78 15.18
CA ASP A 37 -14.11 4.78 16.61
C ASP A 37 -12.82 5.07 17.40
N GLU A 38 -11.70 4.54 16.95
CA GLU A 38 -10.40 4.85 17.55
C GLU A 38 -9.99 6.32 17.30
N LEU A 39 -10.26 6.86 16.12
CA LEU A 39 -10.03 8.27 15.83
C LEU A 39 -10.80 9.18 16.81
N ARG A 40 -12.08 8.88 17.09
CA ARG A 40 -12.88 9.59 18.09
C ARG A 40 -12.28 9.54 19.49
N LYS A 41 -11.74 8.39 19.90
CA LYS A 41 -11.10 8.26 21.21
C LYS A 41 -9.83 9.09 21.32
N ARG A 42 -9.06 9.19 20.21
CA ARG A 42 -7.82 9.99 20.18
C ARG A 42 -8.10 11.49 20.11
N HIS A 43 -9.20 11.87 19.49
CA HIS A 43 -9.61 13.25 19.27
C HIS A 43 -11.04 13.49 19.77
N PRO A 44 -11.28 13.44 21.11
CA PRO A 44 -12.63 13.50 21.68
C PRO A 44 -13.35 14.85 21.45
N ASP A 45 -12.59 15.90 21.17
CA ASP A 45 -13.12 17.25 20.92
C ASP A 45 -13.28 17.54 19.41
N LEU A 46 -13.05 16.57 18.53
CA LEU A 46 -13.20 16.72 17.08
C LEU A 46 -14.67 16.96 16.71
N ASP A 47 -14.96 18.09 16.08
CA ASP A 47 -16.26 18.32 15.46
C ASP A 47 -16.36 17.54 14.15
N GLU A 48 -17.01 16.38 14.21
CA GLU A 48 -17.19 15.50 13.06
C GLU A 48 -17.99 16.12 11.91
N ASN A 49 -18.77 17.21 12.15
CA ASN A 49 -19.49 17.93 11.10
C ASN A 49 -18.55 18.61 10.10
N LEU A 50 -17.29 18.79 10.46
CA LEU A 50 -16.26 19.33 9.57
C LEU A 50 -15.66 18.28 8.63
N ILE A 51 -15.90 17.00 8.87
CA ILE A 51 -15.47 15.93 7.98
C ILE A 51 -16.38 15.95 6.75
N SER A 52 -15.86 16.48 5.64
CA SER A 52 -16.63 16.62 4.39
C SER A 52 -16.80 15.30 3.65
N ASP A 53 -15.78 14.43 3.68
CA ASP A 53 -15.76 13.20 2.88
C ASP A 53 -14.91 12.11 3.52
N VAL A 54 -15.25 10.85 3.23
CA VAL A 54 -14.45 9.65 3.52
C VAL A 54 -14.07 8.99 2.20
N ILE A 55 -12.78 8.92 1.89
CA ILE A 55 -12.25 8.37 0.64
C ILE A 55 -11.53 7.06 0.94
N LEU A 56 -12.06 5.93 0.48
CA LEU A 56 -11.45 4.62 0.72
C LEU A 56 -11.01 3.93 -0.57
N GLY A 57 -9.75 3.51 -0.59
CA GLY A 57 -9.24 2.56 -1.56
C GLY A 57 -9.80 1.16 -1.30
N CYS A 58 -10.34 0.52 -2.35
CA CYS A 58 -10.76 -0.88 -2.33
C CYS A 58 -10.62 -1.44 -3.73
N VAL A 59 -9.89 -2.55 -3.89
CA VAL A 59 -9.55 -3.09 -5.21
C VAL A 59 -10.62 -4.05 -5.73
N SER A 60 -11.20 -4.86 -4.86
CA SER A 60 -12.27 -5.80 -5.23
C SER A 60 -13.62 -5.36 -4.62
N PRO A 61 -14.30 -4.35 -5.21
CA PRO A 61 -15.50 -3.72 -4.66
C PRO A 61 -16.76 -4.56 -4.90
N VAL A 62 -16.74 -5.81 -4.47
CA VAL A 62 -17.85 -6.77 -4.58
C VAL A 62 -18.11 -7.49 -3.25
N GLY A 63 -19.26 -8.15 -3.13
CA GLY A 63 -19.63 -8.86 -1.91
C GLY A 63 -19.57 -7.94 -0.68
N ASP A 64 -18.85 -8.34 0.35
CA ASP A 64 -18.69 -7.59 1.61
C ASP A 64 -17.99 -6.22 1.45
N GLN A 65 -17.33 -5.98 0.32
CA GLN A 65 -16.64 -4.74 -0.03
C GLN A 65 -17.38 -3.90 -1.08
N GLY A 66 -18.54 -4.36 -1.54
CA GLY A 66 -19.36 -3.70 -2.55
C GLY A 66 -20.20 -2.53 -2.01
N GLY A 67 -20.92 -1.89 -2.93
CA GLY A 67 -21.95 -0.90 -2.60
C GLY A 67 -21.43 0.38 -1.94
N ASP A 68 -20.26 0.88 -2.36
CA ASP A 68 -19.57 2.02 -1.76
C ASP A 68 -19.33 1.83 -0.25
N ILE A 69 -18.33 1.03 0.07
CA ILE A 69 -17.94 0.72 1.45
C ILE A 69 -17.57 1.99 2.24
N ALA A 70 -17.11 3.06 1.59
CA ALA A 70 -16.77 4.31 2.25
C ALA A 70 -18.01 5.00 2.81
N ARG A 71 -19.05 5.18 1.97
CA ARG A 71 -20.31 5.75 2.44
C ARG A 71 -21.01 4.83 3.45
N THR A 72 -20.93 3.53 3.25
CA THR A 72 -21.45 2.55 4.21
C THR A 72 -20.76 2.67 5.56
N ALA A 73 -19.44 2.90 5.59
CA ALA A 73 -18.67 3.11 6.82
C ALA A 73 -19.06 4.41 7.54
N VAL A 74 -19.28 5.51 6.80
CA VAL A 74 -19.79 6.78 7.35
C VAL A 74 -21.08 6.54 8.14
N LEU A 75 -22.04 5.86 7.54
CA LEU A 75 -23.35 5.61 8.15
C LEU A 75 -23.25 4.61 9.30
N ALA A 76 -22.48 3.53 9.14
CA ALA A 76 -22.34 2.49 10.15
C ALA A 76 -21.56 2.97 11.39
N ALA A 77 -20.60 3.86 11.20
CA ALA A 77 -19.88 4.51 12.29
C ALA A 77 -20.69 5.64 12.96
N GLY A 78 -21.86 6.02 12.40
CA GLY A 78 -22.65 7.12 12.91
C GLY A 78 -21.98 8.49 12.76
N LEU A 79 -21.13 8.66 11.73
CA LEU A 79 -20.67 9.99 11.34
C LEU A 79 -21.84 10.84 10.83
N PRO A 80 -21.74 12.17 10.80
CA PRO A 80 -22.81 13.05 10.31
C PRO A 80 -23.29 12.59 8.93
N VAL A 81 -24.60 12.60 8.71
CA VAL A 81 -25.21 12.22 7.42
C VAL A 81 -24.80 13.12 6.26
N THR A 82 -24.29 14.29 6.58
CA THR A 82 -23.73 15.27 5.64
C THR A 82 -22.33 14.89 5.13
N THR A 83 -21.59 14.03 5.84
CA THR A 83 -20.28 13.53 5.40
C THR A 83 -20.46 12.65 4.18
N GLY A 84 -19.78 12.96 3.09
CA GLY A 84 -19.77 12.14 1.87
C GLY A 84 -19.04 10.81 2.08
N GLY A 85 -19.02 9.99 1.04
CA GLY A 85 -18.23 8.77 1.01
C GLY A 85 -17.97 8.36 -0.44
N VAL A 86 -16.74 8.02 -0.78
CA VAL A 86 -16.37 7.53 -2.10
C VAL A 86 -15.35 6.41 -2.01
N GLN A 87 -15.62 5.35 -2.75
CA GLN A 87 -14.71 4.24 -2.94
C GLN A 87 -13.98 4.41 -4.27
N LEU A 88 -12.68 4.20 -4.28
CA LEU A 88 -11.87 4.29 -5.50
C LEU A 88 -10.99 3.04 -5.68
N ASN A 89 -10.63 2.79 -6.94
CA ASN A 89 -9.74 1.70 -7.33
C ASN A 89 -8.60 2.22 -8.22
N ARG A 90 -7.38 2.10 -7.71
CA ARG A 90 -6.11 2.20 -8.45
C ARG A 90 -5.24 0.99 -8.12
N PHE A 91 -5.85 -0.21 -8.14
CA PHE A 91 -5.22 -1.48 -7.75
C PHE A 91 -4.40 -1.32 -6.45
N CYS A 92 -3.19 -1.85 -6.41
CA CYS A 92 -2.30 -1.86 -5.24
C CYS A 92 -2.07 -0.48 -4.59
N ALA A 93 -2.29 0.61 -5.31
CA ALA A 93 -2.08 1.97 -4.82
C ALA A 93 -3.36 2.68 -4.38
N SER A 94 -4.52 2.00 -4.33
CA SER A 94 -5.80 2.62 -4.02
C SER A 94 -5.77 3.42 -2.72
N GLY A 95 -5.15 2.91 -1.66
CA GLY A 95 -5.03 3.63 -0.38
C GLY A 95 -4.16 4.89 -0.47
N LEU A 96 -3.06 4.87 -1.24
CA LEU A 96 -2.26 6.08 -1.44
C LEU A 96 -2.97 7.08 -2.35
N GLU A 97 -3.71 6.61 -3.35
CA GLU A 97 -4.54 7.46 -4.20
C GLU A 97 -5.66 8.14 -3.40
N ALA A 98 -6.28 7.45 -2.43
CA ALA A 98 -7.25 8.05 -1.52
C ALA A 98 -6.61 9.19 -0.71
N VAL A 99 -5.42 8.98 -0.14
CA VAL A 99 -4.64 10.01 0.57
C VAL A 99 -4.31 11.18 -0.37
N ASN A 100 -3.85 10.91 -1.59
CA ASN A 100 -3.53 11.94 -2.57
C ASN A 100 -4.76 12.74 -3.02
N THR A 101 -5.90 12.07 -3.20
CA THR A 101 -7.16 12.72 -3.57
C THR A 101 -7.65 13.63 -2.44
N ALA A 102 -7.60 13.18 -1.19
CA ALA A 102 -7.93 14.02 -0.04
C ALA A 102 -7.01 15.26 0.05
N ALA A 103 -5.70 15.06 -0.14
CA ALA A 103 -4.77 16.19 -0.17
C ALA A 103 -5.06 17.17 -1.31
N GLN A 104 -5.46 16.68 -2.50
CA GLN A 104 -5.85 17.54 -3.63
C GLN A 104 -7.13 18.33 -3.32
N LYS A 105 -8.14 17.70 -2.69
CA LYS A 105 -9.38 18.36 -2.26
C LYS A 105 -9.08 19.50 -1.27
N VAL A 106 -8.27 19.23 -0.24
CA VAL A 106 -7.84 20.26 0.73
C VAL A 106 -7.04 21.37 0.04
N ARG A 107 -6.05 21.01 -0.80
CA ARG A 107 -5.21 22.00 -1.51
C ARG A 107 -5.99 22.85 -2.51
N SER A 108 -7.12 22.38 -3.02
CA SER A 108 -8.02 23.16 -3.88
C SER A 108 -8.81 24.22 -3.10
N GLY A 109 -8.87 24.11 -1.77
CA GLY A 109 -9.67 24.96 -0.91
C GLY A 109 -11.17 24.65 -0.94
N TRP A 110 -11.57 23.47 -1.46
CA TRP A 110 -12.97 23.06 -1.50
C TRP A 110 -13.38 22.24 -0.28
N ASP A 111 -12.45 21.49 0.30
CA ASP A 111 -12.65 20.71 1.52
C ASP A 111 -11.59 21.09 2.56
N ASP A 112 -11.99 21.15 3.82
CA ASP A 112 -11.10 21.50 4.93
C ASP A 112 -10.60 20.30 5.72
N LEU A 113 -11.41 19.25 5.85
CA LEU A 113 -11.07 18.04 6.60
C LEU A 113 -11.66 16.82 5.92
N VAL A 114 -10.82 15.84 5.60
CA VAL A 114 -11.17 14.61 4.88
C VAL A 114 -10.53 13.41 5.57
N LEU A 115 -11.27 12.33 5.72
CA LEU A 115 -10.71 11.04 6.09
C LEU A 115 -10.39 10.24 4.82
N ALA A 116 -9.16 9.78 4.71
CA ALA A 116 -8.71 8.98 3.57
C ALA A 116 -8.08 7.67 4.05
N GLY A 117 -8.17 6.63 3.26
CA GLY A 117 -7.58 5.36 3.66
C GLY A 117 -7.90 4.24 2.70
N GLY A 118 -8.15 3.07 3.24
CA GLY A 118 -8.56 1.95 2.43
C GLY A 118 -8.78 0.68 3.24
N VAL A 119 -9.37 -0.28 2.57
CA VAL A 119 -9.68 -1.59 3.14
C VAL A 119 -9.55 -2.66 2.07
N GLU A 120 -9.02 -3.81 2.46
CA GLU A 120 -9.10 -5.03 1.67
C GLU A 120 -9.17 -6.23 2.60
N SER A 121 -10.15 -7.08 2.39
CA SER A 121 -10.28 -8.36 3.10
C SER A 121 -10.15 -9.50 2.07
N MET A 122 -8.92 -9.85 1.77
CA MET A 122 -8.60 -10.82 0.71
C MET A 122 -8.89 -12.26 1.12
N SER A 123 -9.18 -12.50 2.40
CA SER A 123 -9.66 -13.79 2.90
C SER A 123 -11.15 -14.00 2.63
N ARG A 124 -11.95 -12.92 2.57
CA ARG A 124 -13.40 -12.93 2.34
C ARG A 124 -13.77 -12.62 0.89
N VAL A 125 -13.07 -11.67 0.28
CA VAL A 125 -13.25 -11.27 -1.12
C VAL A 125 -11.94 -11.53 -1.86
N PRO A 126 -11.78 -12.69 -2.51
CA PRO A 126 -10.55 -13.04 -3.21
C PRO A 126 -10.19 -12.03 -4.30
N MET A 127 -8.89 -11.81 -4.50
CA MET A 127 -8.37 -10.95 -5.56
C MET A 127 -8.91 -11.38 -6.93
N GLY A 128 -9.39 -10.40 -7.72
CA GLY A 128 -9.99 -10.65 -9.04
C GLY A 128 -11.48 -11.01 -9.01
N SER A 129 -12.14 -11.01 -7.83
CA SER A 129 -13.58 -11.26 -7.72
C SER A 129 -14.44 -10.19 -8.40
N ASP A 130 -13.89 -9.02 -8.64
CA ASP A 130 -14.53 -7.91 -9.37
C ASP A 130 -14.50 -8.10 -10.90
N GLY A 131 -13.74 -9.06 -11.41
CA GLY A 131 -13.66 -9.36 -12.83
C GLY A 131 -12.91 -8.30 -13.63
N GLY A 132 -13.47 -7.94 -14.79
CA GLY A 132 -12.93 -6.91 -15.66
C GLY A 132 -12.34 -7.44 -16.96
N ALA A 133 -12.47 -6.63 -18.03
CA ALA A 133 -12.10 -7.03 -19.39
C ALA A 133 -10.61 -7.39 -19.52
N MET A 134 -9.73 -6.68 -18.85
CA MET A 134 -8.28 -6.94 -18.90
C MET A 134 -7.89 -8.36 -18.51
N GLY A 135 -8.62 -8.96 -17.54
CA GLY A 135 -8.36 -10.34 -17.09
C GLY A 135 -9.26 -11.40 -17.71
N LEU A 136 -10.49 -11.05 -18.14
CA LEU A 136 -11.52 -12.01 -18.50
C LEU A 136 -11.95 -11.97 -19.97
N ASP A 137 -11.76 -10.85 -20.67
CA ASP A 137 -12.07 -10.78 -22.11
C ASP A 137 -10.83 -11.11 -22.94
N PRO A 138 -10.81 -12.23 -23.71
CA PRO A 138 -9.61 -12.66 -24.42
C PRO A 138 -9.06 -11.64 -25.41
N ALA A 139 -9.93 -10.88 -26.10
CA ALA A 139 -9.51 -9.87 -27.05
C ALA A 139 -8.81 -8.70 -26.34
N THR A 140 -9.44 -8.13 -25.34
CA THR A 140 -8.84 -7.05 -24.52
C THR A 140 -7.55 -7.50 -23.83
N ASN A 141 -7.56 -8.73 -23.26
CA ASN A 141 -6.39 -9.32 -22.62
C ASN A 141 -5.18 -9.37 -23.57
N TYR A 142 -5.41 -9.85 -24.79
CA TYR A 142 -4.37 -9.92 -25.82
C TYR A 142 -3.91 -8.52 -26.28
N ASP A 143 -4.86 -7.61 -26.56
CA ASP A 143 -4.56 -6.26 -27.05
C ASP A 143 -3.73 -5.43 -26.06
N VAL A 144 -3.97 -5.60 -24.74
CA VAL A 144 -3.19 -4.89 -23.71
C VAL A 144 -1.91 -5.64 -23.31
N GLY A 145 -1.69 -6.84 -23.83
CA GLY A 145 -0.53 -7.68 -23.49
C GLY A 145 -0.52 -8.08 -22.02
N PHE A 146 -1.68 -8.41 -21.45
CA PHE A 146 -1.79 -8.75 -20.04
C PHE A 146 -1.03 -10.03 -19.70
N VAL A 147 -0.19 -9.94 -18.67
CA VAL A 147 0.40 -11.10 -18.00
C VAL A 147 0.21 -10.99 -16.49
N PRO A 148 0.09 -12.10 -15.75
CA PRO A 148 0.03 -12.06 -14.30
C PRO A 148 1.24 -11.36 -13.68
N GLN A 149 1.03 -10.61 -12.59
CA GLN A 149 2.08 -9.79 -11.97
C GLN A 149 3.36 -10.55 -11.64
N GLY A 150 3.25 -11.80 -11.20
CA GLY A 150 4.40 -12.62 -10.87
C GLY A 150 5.29 -12.93 -12.07
N ILE A 151 4.71 -13.06 -13.27
CA ILE A 151 5.46 -13.20 -14.52
C ILE A 151 6.24 -11.91 -14.82
N GLY A 152 5.59 -10.74 -14.66
CA GLY A 152 6.26 -9.45 -14.78
C GLY A 152 7.41 -9.27 -13.78
N ALA A 153 7.24 -9.76 -12.54
CA ALA A 153 8.29 -9.74 -11.51
C ALA A 153 9.47 -10.65 -11.88
N ASP A 154 9.20 -11.86 -12.39
CA ASP A 154 10.23 -12.77 -12.87
C ASP A 154 10.94 -12.24 -14.12
N LEU A 155 10.21 -11.55 -15.01
CA LEU A 155 10.79 -10.85 -16.16
C LEU A 155 11.74 -9.72 -15.71
N ILE A 156 11.35 -8.92 -14.69
CA ILE A 156 12.24 -7.92 -14.09
C ILE A 156 13.51 -8.59 -13.58
N ALA A 157 13.38 -9.66 -12.80
CA ALA A 157 14.53 -10.37 -12.26
C ALA A 157 15.45 -10.88 -13.37
N THR A 158 14.87 -11.43 -14.44
CA THR A 158 15.61 -11.96 -15.60
C THR A 158 16.38 -10.84 -16.32
N ILE A 159 15.72 -9.72 -16.65
CA ILE A 159 16.35 -8.61 -17.38
C ILE A 159 17.45 -7.94 -16.55
N GLU A 160 17.21 -7.76 -15.26
CA GLU A 160 18.16 -7.12 -14.34
C GLU A 160 19.29 -8.06 -13.87
N GLY A 161 19.17 -9.36 -14.13
CA GLY A 161 20.12 -10.38 -13.71
C GLY A 161 20.04 -10.75 -12.23
N PHE A 162 18.89 -10.53 -11.58
CA PHE A 162 18.69 -10.91 -10.18
C PHE A 162 18.46 -12.41 -10.08
N SER A 163 19.33 -13.07 -9.31
CA SER A 163 19.23 -14.49 -9.02
C SER A 163 18.15 -14.79 -7.95
N ARG A 164 17.84 -16.09 -7.79
CA ARG A 164 17.01 -16.55 -6.69
C ARG A 164 17.61 -16.15 -5.32
N ASP A 165 18.93 -16.22 -5.18
CA ASP A 165 19.64 -15.84 -3.97
C ASP A 165 19.48 -14.35 -3.65
N ASP A 166 19.48 -13.48 -4.65
CA ASP A 166 19.32 -12.05 -4.47
C ASP A 166 17.92 -11.70 -3.94
N VAL A 167 16.87 -12.27 -4.55
CA VAL A 167 15.47 -12.01 -4.14
C VAL A 167 15.15 -12.65 -2.78
N ASP A 168 15.70 -13.82 -2.46
CA ASP A 168 15.58 -14.45 -1.15
C ASP A 168 16.35 -13.67 -0.07
N ALA A 169 17.53 -13.15 -0.38
CA ALA A 169 18.31 -12.31 0.54
C ALA A 169 17.56 -11.02 0.87
N TYR A 170 16.91 -10.38 -0.12
CA TYR A 170 16.04 -9.23 0.14
C TYR A 170 14.88 -9.59 1.05
N ALA A 171 14.17 -10.70 0.77
CA ALA A 171 13.03 -11.16 1.57
C ALA A 171 13.43 -11.45 3.03
N LEU A 172 14.59 -12.08 3.25
CA LEU A 172 15.13 -12.30 4.59
C LEU A 172 15.36 -10.98 5.33
N ARG A 173 15.94 -9.98 4.67
CA ARG A 173 16.13 -8.64 5.27
C ARG A 173 14.79 -7.98 5.62
N SER A 174 13.76 -8.10 4.76
CA SER A 174 12.43 -7.57 5.05
C SER A 174 11.84 -8.20 6.32
N GLN A 175 11.93 -9.53 6.48
CA GLN A 175 11.49 -10.22 7.70
C GLN A 175 12.25 -9.74 8.94
N GLN A 176 13.57 -9.59 8.85
CA GLN A 176 14.42 -9.13 9.95
C GLN A 176 14.10 -7.68 10.35
N LYS A 177 13.96 -6.77 9.37
CA LYS A 177 13.58 -5.37 9.61
C LYS A 177 12.20 -5.28 10.25
N ALA A 178 11.20 -6.05 9.76
CA ALA A 178 9.86 -6.07 10.32
C ALA A 178 9.83 -6.61 11.77
N ALA A 179 10.53 -7.70 12.03
CA ALA A 179 10.64 -8.25 13.38
C ALA A 179 11.29 -7.26 14.36
N ALA A 180 12.36 -6.59 13.94
CA ALA A 180 13.03 -5.56 14.73
C ALA A 180 12.11 -4.34 14.99
N ALA A 181 11.35 -3.90 14.00
CA ALA A 181 10.42 -2.79 14.13
C ALA A 181 9.27 -3.12 15.11
N TRP A 182 8.71 -4.33 15.02
CA TRP A 182 7.68 -4.79 15.96
C TRP A 182 8.22 -4.92 17.38
N SER A 183 9.35 -5.57 17.59
CA SER A 183 9.95 -5.71 18.92
C SER A 183 10.42 -4.37 19.50
N GLY A 184 10.78 -3.42 18.64
CA GLY A 184 11.14 -2.05 19.03
C GLY A 184 9.95 -1.13 19.28
N GLY A 185 8.70 -1.60 19.07
CA GLY A 185 7.48 -0.81 19.29
C GLY A 185 7.28 0.31 18.27
N TYR A 186 7.88 0.23 17.07
CA TYR A 186 7.83 1.32 16.08
C TYR A 186 6.45 1.52 15.47
N PHE A 187 5.57 0.54 15.59
CA PHE A 187 4.18 0.60 15.14
C PHE A 187 3.17 0.93 16.25
N ALA A 188 3.62 1.18 17.48
CA ALA A 188 2.73 1.36 18.63
C ALA A 188 1.77 2.56 18.51
N LYS A 189 2.16 3.60 17.75
CA LYS A 189 1.29 4.77 17.51
C LYS A 189 0.20 4.48 16.48
N SER A 190 0.50 3.73 15.44
CA SER A 190 -0.37 3.57 14.29
C SER A 190 -1.22 2.31 14.31
N VAL A 191 -0.79 1.22 14.95
CA VAL A 191 -1.56 -0.02 14.98
C VAL A 191 -2.64 0.00 16.04
N VAL A 192 -3.88 -0.19 15.60
CA VAL A 192 -5.07 -0.28 16.44
C VAL A 192 -5.53 -1.73 16.52
N PRO A 193 -5.52 -2.37 17.69
CA PRO A 193 -6.00 -3.74 17.83
C PRO A 193 -7.44 -3.89 17.35
N VAL A 194 -7.70 -4.92 16.57
CA VAL A 194 -9.07 -5.29 16.17
C VAL A 194 -9.72 -6.02 17.32
N ARG A 195 -10.93 -5.60 17.66
CA ARG A 195 -11.71 -6.15 18.79
C ARG A 195 -13.08 -6.63 18.33
N ASP A 196 -13.65 -7.58 19.05
CA ASP A 196 -15.04 -7.96 18.89
C ASP A 196 -15.99 -6.94 19.56
N GLN A 197 -17.29 -7.17 19.40
CA GLN A 197 -18.34 -6.32 19.98
C GLN A 197 -18.32 -6.27 21.53
N ASN A 198 -17.64 -7.21 22.19
CA ASN A 198 -17.50 -7.27 23.64
C ASN A 198 -16.17 -6.64 24.11
N GLY A 199 -15.35 -6.13 23.18
CA GLY A 199 -14.06 -5.53 23.46
C GLY A 199 -12.89 -6.52 23.56
N LEU A 200 -13.10 -7.81 23.31
CA LEU A 200 -12.02 -8.80 23.30
C LEU A 200 -11.14 -8.60 22.07
N VAL A 201 -9.82 -8.69 22.27
CA VAL A 201 -8.84 -8.55 21.18
C VAL A 201 -8.93 -9.79 20.28
N ILE A 202 -9.19 -9.56 19.00
CA ILE A 202 -9.13 -10.56 17.92
C ILE A 202 -7.72 -10.63 17.36
N LEU A 203 -7.12 -9.47 17.07
CA LEU A 203 -5.76 -9.37 16.52
C LEU A 203 -5.14 -8.02 16.93
N ASP A 204 -3.87 -8.03 17.37
CA ASP A 204 -3.11 -6.86 17.81
C ASP A 204 -1.74 -6.70 17.13
N HIS A 205 -1.35 -7.63 16.26
CA HIS A 205 -0.07 -7.63 15.55
C HIS A 205 -0.20 -8.10 14.09
N ASP A 206 0.76 -7.80 13.24
CA ASP A 206 0.79 -8.28 11.85
C ASP A 206 1.06 -9.79 11.82
N GLU A 207 0.03 -10.57 11.58
CA GLU A 207 -0.01 -12.04 11.75
C GLU A 207 0.78 -12.81 10.67
N HIS A 208 1.11 -12.13 9.56
CA HIS A 208 1.81 -12.79 8.43
C HIS A 208 3.30 -12.94 8.67
N MET A 209 3.91 -12.16 9.53
CA MET A 209 5.35 -12.16 9.79
C MET A 209 5.88 -13.54 10.20
N ARG A 210 7.10 -13.82 9.76
CA ARG A 210 7.84 -15.05 10.07
C ARG A 210 9.26 -14.69 10.55
N PRO A 211 9.40 -14.29 11.82
CA PRO A 211 10.68 -13.85 12.38
C PRO A 211 11.80 -14.90 12.27
N ASP A 212 11.42 -16.19 12.28
CA ASP A 212 12.34 -17.32 12.19
C ASP A 212 12.72 -17.70 10.75
N THR A 213 12.44 -16.85 9.76
CA THR A 213 12.81 -17.08 8.38
C THR A 213 14.33 -17.22 8.23
N THR A 214 14.77 -18.24 7.50
CA THR A 214 16.19 -18.47 7.17
C THR A 214 16.40 -18.53 5.67
N LYS A 215 17.63 -18.30 5.22
CA LYS A 215 18.01 -18.43 3.80
C LYS A 215 17.74 -19.85 3.27
N GLU A 216 18.07 -20.86 4.05
CA GLU A 216 17.87 -22.28 3.72
C GLU A 216 16.38 -22.63 3.66
N GLY A 217 15.54 -21.99 4.48
CA GLY A 217 14.09 -22.13 4.44
C GLY A 217 13.49 -21.56 3.15
N LEU A 218 13.91 -20.37 2.77
CA LEU A 218 13.49 -19.70 1.52
C LEU A 218 13.92 -20.51 0.28
N ALA A 219 15.15 -20.97 0.23
CA ALA A 219 15.70 -21.72 -0.89
C ALA A 219 14.93 -23.02 -1.22
N LYS A 220 14.22 -23.61 -0.24
CA LYS A 220 13.39 -24.81 -0.43
C LYS A 220 12.04 -24.53 -1.10
N LEU A 221 11.61 -23.27 -1.17
CA LEU A 221 10.32 -22.92 -1.76
C LEU A 221 10.40 -23.05 -3.29
N LYS A 222 9.35 -23.59 -3.88
CA LYS A 222 9.24 -23.72 -5.35
C LYS A 222 8.84 -22.37 -5.96
N PRO A 223 9.28 -22.08 -7.19
CA PRO A 223 8.77 -20.95 -7.96
C PRO A 223 7.24 -20.95 -8.01
N ALA A 224 6.62 -19.81 -7.72
CA ALA A 224 5.16 -19.71 -7.59
C ALA A 224 4.45 -19.54 -8.94
N PHE A 225 5.14 -19.00 -9.95
CA PHE A 225 4.53 -18.57 -11.21
C PHE A 225 4.90 -19.43 -12.42
N GLU A 226 5.87 -20.32 -12.33
CA GLU A 226 6.30 -21.22 -13.39
C GLU A 226 5.13 -22.09 -13.94
N GLY A 227 4.33 -22.66 -13.04
CA GLY A 227 3.17 -23.47 -13.42
C GLY A 227 2.07 -22.65 -14.11
N LEU A 228 1.84 -21.42 -13.66
CA LEU A 228 0.88 -20.50 -14.27
C LEU A 228 1.35 -20.04 -15.66
N ALA A 229 2.65 -19.75 -15.79
CA ALA A 229 3.26 -19.39 -17.05
C ALA A 229 3.10 -20.49 -18.12
N ALA A 230 3.41 -21.73 -17.74
CA ALA A 230 3.27 -22.88 -18.64
C ALA A 230 1.81 -23.18 -19.04
N LEU A 231 0.86 -23.08 -18.09
CA LEU A 231 -0.55 -23.35 -18.34
C LEU A 231 -1.22 -22.32 -19.26
N GLY A 232 -0.88 -21.04 -19.09
CA GLY A 232 -1.52 -19.93 -19.82
C GLY A 232 -0.70 -19.38 -20.99
N GLY A 233 0.51 -19.88 -21.24
CA GLY A 233 1.41 -19.33 -22.28
C GLY A 233 1.85 -17.89 -21.99
N PHE A 234 1.82 -17.43 -20.73
CA PHE A 234 2.08 -16.05 -20.38
C PHE A 234 3.55 -15.63 -20.58
N ASP A 235 4.49 -16.58 -20.47
CA ASP A 235 5.90 -16.32 -20.82
C ASP A 235 6.03 -15.97 -22.30
N ASP A 236 5.35 -16.71 -23.18
CA ASP A 236 5.38 -16.44 -24.62
C ASP A 236 4.79 -15.06 -24.94
N VAL A 237 3.70 -14.67 -24.28
CA VAL A 237 3.12 -13.31 -24.41
C VAL A 237 4.14 -12.24 -24.01
N ALA A 238 4.83 -12.43 -22.87
CA ALA A 238 5.84 -11.49 -22.43
C ALA A 238 7.04 -11.43 -23.37
N LEU A 239 7.52 -12.58 -23.84
CA LEU A 239 8.67 -12.69 -24.74
C LEU A 239 8.40 -12.17 -26.15
N GLN A 240 7.15 -12.11 -26.62
CA GLN A 240 6.82 -11.41 -27.86
C GLN A 240 7.25 -9.94 -27.84
N LYS A 241 7.09 -9.27 -26.71
CA LYS A 241 7.50 -7.89 -26.53
C LYS A 241 8.98 -7.78 -26.15
N TYR A 242 9.44 -8.63 -25.27
CA TYR A 242 10.83 -8.67 -24.77
C TYR A 242 11.64 -9.73 -25.52
N HIS A 243 11.60 -9.68 -26.88
CA HIS A 243 12.14 -10.70 -27.79
C HIS A 243 13.65 -10.92 -27.68
N TRP A 244 14.38 -10.02 -27.01
CA TRP A 244 15.82 -10.20 -26.74
C TRP A 244 16.08 -11.06 -25.49
N VAL A 245 15.04 -11.39 -24.71
CA VAL A 245 15.11 -12.32 -23.58
C VAL A 245 14.81 -13.72 -24.10
N GLU A 246 15.75 -14.62 -23.95
CA GLU A 246 15.60 -16.00 -24.45
C GLU A 246 14.59 -16.81 -23.62
N LYS A 247 14.62 -16.63 -22.30
CA LYS A 247 13.76 -17.35 -21.34
C LYS A 247 13.58 -16.54 -20.08
N ILE A 248 12.38 -16.58 -19.49
CA ILE A 248 12.10 -16.00 -18.17
C ILE A 248 12.57 -16.99 -17.08
N ASN A 249 13.40 -16.50 -16.15
CA ASN A 249 13.83 -17.25 -14.99
C ASN A 249 12.85 -17.03 -13.83
N HIS A 250 12.12 -18.08 -13.46
CA HIS A 250 11.17 -18.00 -12.34
C HIS A 250 11.89 -18.10 -11.00
N VAL A 251 12.04 -16.96 -10.33
CA VAL A 251 12.75 -16.84 -9.04
C VAL A 251 11.82 -16.48 -7.89
N HIS A 252 10.61 -15.97 -8.20
CA HIS A 252 9.68 -15.58 -7.15
C HIS A 252 8.89 -16.75 -6.58
N THR A 253 8.74 -16.70 -5.25
CA THR A 253 8.07 -17.71 -4.43
C THR A 253 7.14 -17.00 -3.44
N GLY A 254 6.32 -17.74 -2.70
CA GLY A 254 5.56 -17.18 -1.59
C GLY A 254 6.41 -16.61 -0.45
N GLY A 255 7.73 -16.83 -0.45
CA GLY A 255 8.64 -16.31 0.56
C GLY A 255 9.29 -14.97 0.21
N ASN A 256 9.33 -14.59 -1.09
CA ASN A 256 9.94 -13.36 -1.58
C ASN A 256 8.97 -12.49 -2.39
N SER A 257 7.67 -12.74 -2.19
CA SER A 257 6.53 -11.98 -2.71
C SER A 257 5.66 -11.51 -1.55
N SER A 258 4.86 -10.47 -1.74
CA SER A 258 3.97 -9.95 -0.71
C SER A 258 2.94 -10.99 -0.24
N GLY A 259 2.64 -10.99 1.05
CA GLY A 259 1.60 -11.83 1.63
C GLY A 259 0.20 -11.34 1.27
N ILE A 260 -0.71 -12.28 1.02
CA ILE A 260 -2.14 -12.01 0.86
C ILE A 260 -2.75 -11.92 2.26
N VAL A 261 -3.33 -10.78 2.60
CA VAL A 261 -3.79 -10.47 3.97
C VAL A 261 -5.03 -9.57 3.96
N ASP A 262 -5.65 -9.43 5.12
CA ASP A 262 -6.75 -8.53 5.40
C ASP A 262 -6.26 -7.30 6.19
N GLY A 263 -6.87 -6.14 5.98
CA GLY A 263 -6.57 -4.96 6.78
C GLY A 263 -7.23 -3.68 6.28
N ALA A 264 -7.23 -2.67 7.14
CA ALA A 264 -7.71 -1.32 6.85
C ALA A 264 -6.77 -0.26 7.41
N ALA A 265 -6.82 0.93 6.81
CA ALA A 265 -6.09 2.11 7.30
C ALA A 265 -6.93 3.36 7.14
N LEU A 266 -6.68 4.35 7.99
CA LEU A 266 -7.33 5.66 7.98
C LEU A 266 -6.29 6.76 8.25
N VAL A 267 -6.34 7.81 7.44
CA VAL A 267 -5.48 9.00 7.53
C VAL A 267 -6.38 10.22 7.57
N MET A 268 -6.22 11.07 8.56
CA MET A 268 -6.94 12.35 8.66
C MET A 268 -6.13 13.46 8.03
N ILE A 269 -6.68 14.07 6.98
CA ILE A 269 -6.03 15.10 6.17
C ILE A 269 -6.87 16.37 6.22
N GLY A 270 -6.21 17.49 6.47
CA GLY A 270 -6.92 18.78 6.55
C GLY A 270 -6.06 19.99 6.24
N SER A 271 -6.73 21.14 6.12
CA SER A 271 -6.10 22.46 6.00
C SER A 271 -5.48 22.91 7.32
N ALA A 272 -4.57 23.89 7.28
CA ALA A 272 -4.06 24.52 8.51
C ALA A 272 -5.17 25.19 9.32
N ALA A 273 -6.17 25.73 8.64
CA ALA A 273 -7.32 26.38 9.27
C ALA A 273 -8.18 25.36 10.05
N ALA A 274 -8.49 24.19 9.43
CA ALA A 274 -9.22 23.11 10.09
C ALA A 274 -8.44 22.57 11.30
N GLY A 275 -7.14 22.33 11.15
CA GLY A 275 -6.31 21.91 12.26
C GLY A 275 -6.33 22.86 13.44
N LYS A 276 -6.17 24.15 13.18
CA LYS A 276 -6.24 25.19 14.23
C LYS A 276 -7.62 25.24 14.90
N LEU A 277 -8.69 25.19 14.11
CA LEU A 277 -10.07 25.21 14.62
C LEU A 277 -10.36 24.01 15.53
N GLN A 278 -9.82 22.84 15.19
CA GLN A 278 -10.03 21.59 15.90
C GLN A 278 -8.99 21.31 17.01
N GLY A 279 -8.03 22.20 17.20
CA GLY A 279 -6.93 21.96 18.16
C GLY A 279 -6.02 20.79 17.78
N LEU A 280 -5.97 20.42 16.50
CA LEU A 280 -5.15 19.33 16.00
C LEU A 280 -3.72 19.79 15.74
N THR A 281 -2.75 18.92 16.06
CA THR A 281 -1.34 19.17 15.75
C THR A 281 -0.96 18.45 14.46
N PRO A 282 -0.47 19.16 13.43
CA PRO A 282 -0.06 18.52 12.20
C PRO A 282 1.21 17.68 12.43
N ARG A 283 1.24 16.46 11.89
CA ARG A 283 2.37 15.53 11.99
C ARG A 283 3.29 15.61 10.77
N ALA A 284 2.68 15.74 9.59
CA ALA A 284 3.38 15.91 8.33
C ALA A 284 2.53 16.74 7.37
N ARG A 285 3.17 17.29 6.33
CA ARG A 285 2.47 17.89 5.19
C ARG A 285 2.71 17.07 3.92
N ILE A 286 1.73 17.05 3.02
CA ILE A 286 1.88 16.41 1.72
C ILE A 286 2.47 17.44 0.75
N VAL A 287 3.73 17.22 0.37
CA VAL A 287 4.51 18.16 -0.46
C VAL A 287 4.08 18.08 -1.92
N ALA A 288 4.11 16.88 -2.49
CA ALA A 288 3.76 16.61 -3.87
C ALA A 288 3.31 15.17 -4.07
N THR A 289 2.52 14.95 -5.11
CA THR A 289 2.07 13.63 -5.56
C THR A 289 2.26 13.50 -7.07
N ALA A 290 2.52 12.29 -7.57
CA ALA A 290 2.59 12.02 -9.00
C ALA A 290 2.15 10.60 -9.32
N THR A 291 1.53 10.43 -10.48
CA THR A 291 1.25 9.13 -11.09
C THR A 291 1.99 9.03 -12.42
N SER A 292 2.38 7.81 -12.79
CA SER A 292 2.99 7.51 -14.09
C SER A 292 2.45 6.19 -14.64
N GLY A 293 2.26 6.11 -15.95
CA GLY A 293 2.14 4.84 -16.66
C GLY A 293 3.53 4.22 -16.86
N ALA A 294 3.54 2.91 -17.05
CA ALA A 294 4.68 2.08 -17.41
C ALA A 294 4.22 0.97 -18.37
N ASP A 295 5.14 0.19 -18.88
CA ASP A 295 4.81 -0.94 -19.76
C ASP A 295 3.92 -1.97 -19.03
N PRO A 296 2.72 -2.31 -19.57
CA PRO A 296 1.79 -3.21 -18.91
C PRO A 296 2.27 -4.67 -18.86
N VAL A 297 3.15 -5.11 -19.75
CA VAL A 297 3.66 -6.48 -19.80
C VAL A 297 4.61 -6.74 -18.60
N ILE A 298 5.65 -5.91 -18.46
CA ILE A 298 6.55 -5.99 -17.30
C ILE A 298 5.90 -5.43 -16.02
N MET A 299 4.89 -4.57 -16.19
CA MET A 299 3.92 -4.06 -15.24
C MET A 299 4.52 -3.26 -14.05
N LEU A 300 5.51 -3.79 -13.36
CA LEU A 300 5.86 -3.37 -12.00
C LEU A 300 6.98 -2.32 -11.93
N THR A 301 7.33 -1.69 -13.06
CA THR A 301 8.40 -0.70 -13.16
C THR A 301 7.95 0.76 -12.94
N GLY A 302 6.67 0.97 -12.71
CA GLY A 302 6.06 2.30 -12.53
C GLY A 302 6.61 3.16 -11.38
N PRO A 303 7.10 2.61 -10.25
CA PRO A 303 7.65 3.41 -9.14
C PRO A 303 8.79 4.35 -9.55
N THR A 304 9.72 3.92 -10.37
CA THR A 304 10.86 4.75 -10.82
C THR A 304 10.42 6.00 -11.58
N PRO A 305 9.61 5.94 -12.66
CA PRO A 305 9.15 7.15 -13.34
C PRO A 305 8.21 8.01 -12.48
N ALA A 306 7.39 7.41 -11.60
CA ALA A 306 6.55 8.17 -10.69
C ALA A 306 7.40 8.96 -9.67
N THR A 307 8.47 8.35 -9.15
CA THR A 307 9.42 8.99 -8.24
C THR A 307 10.14 10.16 -8.91
N ARG A 308 10.68 9.98 -10.12
CA ARG A 308 11.32 11.09 -10.87
C ARG A 308 10.34 12.24 -11.08
N LYS A 309 9.12 11.94 -11.48
CA LYS A 309 8.06 12.94 -11.72
C LYS A 309 7.64 13.69 -10.45
N VAL A 310 7.55 13.04 -9.29
CA VAL A 310 7.19 13.71 -8.04
C VAL A 310 8.32 14.57 -7.50
N LEU A 311 9.57 14.13 -7.64
CA LEU A 311 10.75 14.93 -7.29
C LEU A 311 10.84 16.20 -8.14
N ASP A 312 10.71 16.08 -9.46
CA ASP A 312 10.66 17.22 -10.38
C ASP A 312 9.54 18.21 -10.01
N ARG A 313 8.34 17.71 -9.76
CA ARG A 313 7.20 18.54 -9.31
C ARG A 313 7.46 19.28 -8.00
N ALA A 314 8.18 18.65 -7.08
CA ALA A 314 8.54 19.24 -5.80
C ALA A 314 9.76 20.16 -5.86
N GLY A 315 10.50 20.19 -6.98
CA GLY A 315 11.80 20.88 -7.09
C GLY A 315 12.86 20.25 -6.19
N LEU A 316 12.80 18.92 -5.99
CA LEU A 316 13.68 18.16 -5.13
C LEU A 316 14.50 17.15 -5.93
N THR A 317 15.60 16.70 -5.33
CA THR A 317 16.44 15.61 -5.82
C THR A 317 16.27 14.36 -4.95
N ILE A 318 16.85 13.23 -5.36
CA ILE A 318 16.84 11.99 -4.58
C ILE A 318 17.54 12.18 -3.22
N ASP A 319 18.57 13.03 -3.17
CA ASP A 319 19.36 13.29 -1.97
C ASP A 319 18.60 14.12 -0.92
N ASP A 320 17.56 14.83 -1.32
CA ASP A 320 16.68 15.59 -0.43
C ASP A 320 15.69 14.71 0.35
N ILE A 321 15.67 13.40 0.08
CA ILE A 321 14.80 12.43 0.71
C ILE A 321 15.57 11.60 1.73
N ASP A 322 15.08 11.61 2.96
CA ASP A 322 15.70 10.88 4.06
C ASP A 322 15.29 9.40 4.08
N LEU A 323 14.01 9.12 3.77
CA LEU A 323 13.44 7.77 3.81
C LEU A 323 12.62 7.48 2.55
N PHE A 324 12.72 6.25 2.08
CA PHE A 324 11.94 5.73 0.96
C PHE A 324 11.12 4.52 1.43
N GLU A 325 9.86 4.52 1.07
CA GLU A 325 8.96 3.38 1.30
C GLU A 325 8.36 2.95 -0.03
N LEU A 326 8.83 1.84 -0.57
CA LEU A 326 8.25 1.17 -1.73
C LEU A 326 7.51 -0.07 -1.27
N ASN A 327 6.23 -0.20 -1.62
CA ASN A 327 5.50 -1.44 -1.35
C ASN A 327 6.22 -2.65 -1.95
N GLU A 328 6.50 -3.64 -1.12
CA GLU A 328 7.21 -4.86 -1.50
C GLU A 328 6.27 -5.88 -2.15
N ALA A 329 5.72 -5.57 -3.34
CA ALA A 329 4.91 -6.57 -4.04
C ALA A 329 5.74 -7.82 -4.37
N PHE A 330 6.97 -7.63 -4.82
CA PHE A 330 7.97 -8.66 -5.11
C PHE A 330 9.37 -8.10 -4.85
N ALA A 331 10.30 -8.97 -4.45
CA ALA A 331 11.67 -8.56 -4.14
C ALA A 331 12.38 -7.90 -5.34
N SER A 332 12.21 -8.42 -6.56
CA SER A 332 12.82 -7.86 -7.77
C SER A 332 12.39 -6.42 -8.06
N VAL A 333 11.16 -6.07 -7.72
CA VAL A 333 10.63 -4.70 -7.90
C VAL A 333 11.40 -3.71 -7.03
N VAL A 334 11.65 -4.08 -5.78
CA VAL A 334 12.40 -3.24 -4.84
C VAL A 334 13.86 -3.14 -5.24
N LEU A 335 14.50 -4.26 -5.60
CA LEU A 335 15.89 -4.29 -6.05
C LEU A 335 16.09 -3.44 -7.31
N LYS A 336 15.15 -3.50 -8.26
CA LYS A 336 15.20 -2.65 -9.46
C LYS A 336 15.06 -1.18 -9.12
N PHE A 337 14.07 -0.81 -8.32
CA PHE A 337 13.86 0.58 -7.89
C PHE A 337 15.10 1.15 -7.18
N GLN A 338 15.67 0.36 -6.27
CA GLN A 338 16.90 0.70 -5.56
C GLN A 338 18.08 0.94 -6.52
N LYS A 339 18.26 0.05 -7.50
CA LYS A 339 19.29 0.14 -8.55
C LYS A 339 19.08 1.36 -9.46
N ASP A 340 17.83 1.57 -9.95
CA ASP A 340 17.48 2.63 -10.88
C ASP A 340 17.71 4.05 -10.32
N LEU A 341 17.58 4.20 -9.01
CA LEU A 341 17.65 5.49 -8.32
C LEU A 341 18.87 5.60 -7.37
N ASN A 342 19.69 4.56 -7.33
CA ASN A 342 20.88 4.47 -6.45
C ASN A 342 20.56 4.78 -4.97
N ILE A 343 19.46 4.20 -4.44
CA ILE A 343 19.01 4.44 -3.07
C ILE A 343 19.79 3.55 -2.10
N PRO A 344 20.41 4.11 -1.03
CA PRO A 344 21.06 3.32 0.01
C PRO A 344 20.07 2.41 0.76
N ASP A 345 20.49 1.17 1.09
CA ASP A 345 19.62 0.18 1.76
C ASP A 345 19.09 0.63 3.12
N GLU A 346 19.88 1.44 3.84
CA GLU A 346 19.50 2.00 5.12
C GLU A 346 18.41 3.08 5.06
N LYS A 347 18.10 3.60 3.86
CA LYS A 347 17.01 4.55 3.63
C LYS A 347 15.73 3.90 3.09
N LEU A 348 15.80 2.64 2.60
CA LEU A 348 14.71 1.98 1.90
C LEU A 348 14.04 0.92 2.77
N ASN A 349 12.70 1.01 2.89
CA ASN A 349 11.86 0.03 3.61
C ASN A 349 12.47 -0.31 4.98
N VAL A 350 12.70 0.72 5.75
CA VAL A 350 13.53 0.65 6.98
C VAL A 350 12.90 -0.22 8.09
N ASN A 351 11.61 -0.45 8.02
CA ASN A 351 10.85 -1.28 8.97
C ASN A 351 10.38 -2.61 8.36
N GLY A 352 11.03 -3.07 7.27
CA GLY A 352 10.50 -4.16 6.47
C GLY A 352 9.25 -3.72 5.69
N GLY A 353 8.59 -4.64 5.01
CA GLY A 353 7.45 -4.28 4.16
C GLY A 353 6.49 -5.44 3.92
N ALA A 354 5.83 -5.44 2.77
CA ALA A 354 4.74 -6.35 2.46
C ALA A 354 5.15 -7.83 2.30
N ILE A 355 6.42 -8.10 2.00
CA ILE A 355 6.94 -9.49 2.00
C ILE A 355 6.84 -10.07 3.40
N ALA A 356 7.17 -9.31 4.42
CA ALA A 356 7.09 -9.75 5.80
C ALA A 356 5.68 -9.62 6.38
N MET A 357 5.05 -8.45 6.22
CA MET A 357 3.81 -8.10 6.93
C MET A 357 2.55 -8.32 6.11
N GLY A 358 2.64 -8.40 4.78
CA GLY A 358 1.50 -8.57 3.88
C GLY A 358 1.01 -7.28 3.23
N HIS A 359 0.14 -7.45 2.20
CA HIS A 359 -0.32 -6.39 1.30
C HIS A 359 -1.84 -6.44 1.13
N PRO A 360 -2.63 -5.86 2.07
CA PRO A 360 -4.07 -5.67 1.84
C PRO A 360 -4.23 -4.55 0.81
N LEU A 361 -4.51 -4.93 -0.45
CA LEU A 361 -4.32 -4.10 -1.66
C LEU A 361 -4.84 -2.66 -1.51
N GLY A 362 -6.12 -2.51 -1.17
CA GLY A 362 -6.77 -1.21 -1.04
C GLY A 362 -6.28 -0.36 0.12
N ALA A 363 -5.73 -0.98 1.17
CA ALA A 363 -5.30 -0.29 2.40
C ALA A 363 -3.81 0.07 2.41
N THR A 364 -2.97 -0.68 1.70
CA THR A 364 -1.51 -0.62 1.87
C THR A 364 -0.94 0.78 1.72
N GLY A 365 -1.37 1.54 0.71
CA GLY A 365 -0.83 2.88 0.49
C GLY A 365 -1.03 3.82 1.68
N ALA A 366 -2.19 3.76 2.34
CA ALA A 366 -2.46 4.53 3.55
C ALA A 366 -1.68 3.96 4.77
N MET A 367 -1.52 2.63 4.88
CA MET A 367 -0.72 2.00 5.93
C MET A 367 0.73 2.46 5.90
N ILE A 368 1.36 2.43 4.73
CA ILE A 368 2.78 2.83 4.59
C ILE A 368 2.96 4.34 4.70
N THR A 369 1.93 5.13 4.40
CA THR A 369 1.93 6.58 4.71
C THR A 369 2.05 6.80 6.22
N GLY A 370 1.23 6.11 7.03
CA GLY A 370 1.33 6.17 8.49
C GLY A 370 2.68 5.69 9.01
N THR A 371 3.21 4.60 8.45
CA THR A 371 4.56 4.09 8.79
C THR A 371 5.63 5.18 8.58
N MET A 372 5.57 5.89 7.45
CA MET A 372 6.56 6.95 7.18
C MET A 372 6.36 8.19 8.05
N VAL A 373 5.13 8.57 8.39
CA VAL A 373 4.89 9.64 9.39
C VAL A 373 5.54 9.28 10.73
N ASP A 374 5.29 8.07 11.24
CA ASP A 374 5.88 7.59 12.50
C ASP A 374 7.42 7.54 12.45
N GLU A 375 8.00 7.09 11.33
CA GLU A 375 9.45 7.01 11.16
C GLU A 375 10.12 8.37 11.04
N LEU A 376 9.50 9.33 10.35
CA LEU A 376 10.00 10.71 10.30
C LEU A 376 10.06 11.33 11.70
N GLU A 377 9.03 11.11 12.51
CA GLU A 377 9.01 11.57 13.91
C GLU A 377 10.08 10.85 14.75
N ARG A 378 10.11 9.51 14.69
CA ARG A 378 11.00 8.68 15.51
C ARG A 378 12.48 8.95 15.25
N ARG A 379 12.83 9.18 13.98
CA ARG A 379 14.23 9.45 13.56
C ARG A 379 14.59 10.92 13.53
N ASN A 380 13.64 11.82 13.82
CA ASN A 380 13.79 13.26 13.60
C ASN A 380 14.23 13.58 12.15
N ALA A 381 13.78 12.77 11.20
CA ALA A 381 14.02 12.95 9.77
C ALA A 381 13.02 13.94 9.18
N ARG A 382 13.33 14.50 8.01
CA ARG A 382 12.54 15.57 7.42
C ARG A 382 11.56 15.07 6.39
N ARG A 383 12.02 14.30 5.39
CA ARG A 383 11.19 13.91 4.22
C ARG A 383 11.19 12.43 3.96
N ALA A 384 10.02 11.93 3.60
CA ALA A 384 9.87 10.58 3.10
C ALA A 384 9.17 10.59 1.73
N LEU A 385 9.57 9.63 0.87
CA LEU A 385 8.92 9.33 -0.39
C LEU A 385 8.28 7.96 -0.31
N ILE A 386 6.97 7.89 -0.62
CA ILE A 386 6.15 6.70 -0.57
C ILE A 386 5.73 6.37 -2.00
N THR A 387 5.90 5.11 -2.43
CA THR A 387 5.56 4.69 -3.78
C THR A 387 5.07 3.26 -3.85
N LEU A 388 4.28 2.95 -4.86
CA LEU A 388 3.78 1.61 -5.15
C LEU A 388 3.83 1.33 -6.65
N CYS A 389 4.17 0.08 -6.99
CA CYS A 389 3.86 -0.49 -8.30
C CYS A 389 2.37 -0.88 -8.35
N ILE A 390 1.79 -0.84 -9.54
CA ILE A 390 0.35 -0.93 -9.72
C ILE A 390 0.04 -1.86 -10.89
N GLY A 391 -0.99 -2.68 -10.75
CA GLY A 391 -1.52 -3.50 -11.83
C GLY A 391 -1.80 -2.70 -13.09
N GLY A 392 -1.62 -3.33 -14.26
CA GLY A 392 -1.79 -2.68 -15.57
C GLY A 392 -0.64 -1.74 -15.98
N GLY A 393 0.50 -1.77 -15.28
CA GLY A 393 1.67 -0.95 -15.64
C GLY A 393 1.54 0.51 -15.23
N MET A 394 1.49 0.78 -13.94
CA MET A 394 1.45 2.14 -13.38
C MET A 394 2.34 2.25 -12.14
N GLY A 395 2.60 3.50 -11.72
CA GLY A 395 3.22 3.85 -10.45
C GLY A 395 2.61 5.12 -9.86
N VAL A 396 2.61 5.21 -8.55
CA VAL A 396 2.26 6.43 -7.82
C VAL A 396 3.36 6.75 -6.83
N ALA A 397 3.65 8.01 -6.62
CA ALA A 397 4.60 8.47 -5.62
C ALA A 397 4.08 9.72 -4.91
N THR A 398 4.34 9.80 -3.61
CA THR A 398 3.95 10.90 -2.73
C THR A 398 5.12 11.27 -1.84
N ILE A 399 5.43 12.56 -1.75
CA ILE A 399 6.42 13.10 -0.82
C ILE A 399 5.69 13.73 0.36
N ILE A 400 6.04 13.30 1.56
CA ILE A 400 5.60 13.91 2.81
C ILE A 400 6.79 14.56 3.52
N GLU A 401 6.53 15.63 4.25
CA GLU A 401 7.53 16.34 5.06
C GLU A 401 7.00 16.50 6.48
N ARG A 402 7.78 16.10 7.47
CA ARG A 402 7.47 16.30 8.89
C ARG A 402 7.41 17.80 9.23
N VAL A 403 6.47 18.22 10.03
CA VAL A 403 6.28 19.59 10.51
C VAL A 403 6.60 19.71 11.99
#